data_5d1b7d9b970240e3dda783afdc6bc50b
#
_entry.id   5d1b7d9b970240e3dda783afdc6bc50b
#
_cell.length_a   1.000
_cell.length_b   1.000
_cell.length_c   1.000
_cell.angle_alpha   90.00
_cell.angle_beta   90.00
_cell.angle_gamma   90.00
#
_symmetry.space_group_name_H-M   'P 1'
#
loop_
_entity.id
_entity.type
_entity.pdbx_description
1 polymer ?
#
loop_
_entity_poly.entity_id
_entity_poly.type
_entity_poly.pdbx_seq_one_letter_code
_entity_poly.pdbx_strand_id
1 'polypeptide(L)'
;MSRRLTAIVLALLTLAVLATPALAQKPVKIGVLTPLSPPGDPAAGQLIVRGAKMAADEINAKGILGGRKVELVIEDDAGTPEKGAAGFRKLATQDGVVAVLGQFHSSVALAVQDLAEQFKVPIFATQASAGAFTAKHLNYSFRTHVIDTDRVLLWNRWIKEKGFKKVALLAENTDYGVGLVEDTKKLFPSTAGGAELKAVVFDRAVVDLTPQLLEIKSWKPDLVINIGVGTPAYLIIKQAADVGLLPGTPMLVSYDMPARAEYWKNLGEKGNYVSFMVYYHPTMKLTPRGEAFRAKYREQFKEDPVYASLNGYAQVALIADALEAAKSDTSEALVKSLLANKFQGWNATISFSRGEGPYWQQWTPPILMMQYTKTDMPFTEAKIIFPTEFKTGDLTVPR
;
A
#
# COMPACT_ATOMS: atom_id res chain seq x y z
N MET A 1 -58.56 31.81 -36.70
CA MET A 1 -57.52 31.94 -35.63
C MET A 1 -57.41 30.72 -34.69
N SER A 2 -58.28 29.72 -34.73
CA SER A 2 -58.30 28.62 -33.75
C SER A 2 -57.36 27.42 -34.02
N ARG A 3 -57.07 27.07 -35.27
CA ARG A 3 -56.24 25.90 -35.62
C ARG A 3 -54.72 26.04 -35.37
N ARG A 4 -54.22 27.30 -35.44
CA ARG A 4 -52.77 27.55 -35.20
C ARG A 4 -52.42 27.61 -33.69
N LEU A 5 -53.36 28.10 -32.84
CA LEU A 5 -53.15 28.07 -31.38
C LEU A 5 -53.19 26.66 -30.84
N THR A 6 -54.05 25.79 -31.34
CA THR A 6 -54.15 24.39 -30.87
C THR A 6 -52.89 23.58 -31.22
N ALA A 7 -52.27 23.85 -32.39
CA ALA A 7 -51.04 23.19 -32.81
C ALA A 7 -49.83 23.63 -31.96
N ILE A 8 -49.75 24.89 -31.53
CA ILE A 8 -48.67 25.41 -30.69
C ILE A 8 -48.80 24.87 -29.25
N VAL A 9 -50.00 24.76 -28.72
CA VAL A 9 -50.22 24.17 -27.37
C VAL A 9 -49.92 22.67 -27.35
N LEU A 10 -50.25 21.91 -28.40
CA LEU A 10 -49.87 20.50 -28.52
C LEU A 10 -48.36 20.32 -28.66
N ALA A 11 -47.65 21.18 -29.39
CA ALA A 11 -46.19 21.12 -29.56
C ALA A 11 -45.45 21.47 -28.25
N LEU A 12 -45.98 22.38 -27.44
CA LEU A 12 -45.44 22.71 -26.12
C LEU A 12 -45.70 21.63 -25.08
N LEU A 13 -46.81 20.92 -25.14
CA LEU A 13 -47.10 19.77 -24.26
C LEU A 13 -46.27 18.54 -24.62
N THR A 14 -45.92 18.31 -25.88
CA THR A 14 -45.04 17.22 -26.29
C THR A 14 -43.57 17.49 -25.95
N LEU A 15 -43.11 18.75 -25.86
CA LEU A 15 -41.78 19.09 -25.42
C LEU A 15 -41.61 18.98 -23.89
N ALA A 16 -42.68 19.16 -23.12
CA ALA A 16 -42.64 19.05 -21.64
C ALA A 16 -42.61 17.62 -21.14
N VAL A 17 -42.98 16.63 -21.94
CA VAL A 17 -42.98 15.17 -21.55
C VAL A 17 -41.60 14.53 -21.71
N LEU A 18 -40.64 15.17 -22.42
CA LEU A 18 -39.30 14.63 -22.62
C LEU A 18 -38.27 15.11 -21.60
N ALA A 19 -38.64 16.00 -20.68
CA ALA A 19 -37.82 16.38 -19.53
C ALA A 19 -38.23 15.54 -18.29
N THR A 20 -38.15 14.21 -18.37
CA THR A 20 -38.06 13.44 -17.14
C THR A 20 -36.78 13.88 -16.44
N PRO A 21 -36.84 14.43 -15.20
CA PRO A 21 -35.65 14.64 -14.45
C PRO A 21 -34.93 13.29 -14.42
N ALA A 22 -33.75 13.19 -14.98
CA ALA A 22 -32.90 12.05 -14.80
C ALA A 22 -32.76 11.91 -13.27
N LEU A 23 -33.52 11.01 -12.65
CA LEU A 23 -33.36 10.69 -11.24
C LEU A 23 -31.89 10.36 -11.09
N ALA A 24 -31.14 11.24 -10.41
CA ALA A 24 -29.72 11.07 -10.21
C ALA A 24 -29.53 9.68 -9.61
N GLN A 25 -28.98 8.77 -10.38
CA GLN A 25 -28.76 7.39 -9.92
C GLN A 25 -27.90 7.45 -8.67
N LYS A 26 -28.25 6.64 -7.64
CA LYS A 26 -27.47 6.56 -6.41
C LYS A 26 -26.00 6.26 -6.74
N PRO A 27 -25.03 6.97 -6.13
CA PRO A 27 -23.63 6.71 -6.37
C PRO A 27 -23.24 5.30 -5.93
N VAL A 28 -22.18 4.75 -6.52
CA VAL A 28 -21.55 3.53 -6.02
C VAL A 28 -20.56 3.96 -4.94
N LYS A 29 -20.78 3.53 -3.70
CA LYS A 29 -19.94 3.90 -2.58
C LYS A 29 -18.80 2.92 -2.39
N ILE A 30 -17.57 3.44 -2.28
CA ILE A 30 -16.35 2.67 -2.00
C ILE A 30 -15.75 3.22 -0.71
N GLY A 31 -15.51 2.36 0.28
CA GLY A 31 -14.87 2.73 1.54
C GLY A 31 -13.34 2.84 1.40
N VAL A 32 -12.76 3.84 2.05
CA VAL A 32 -11.31 3.98 2.22
C VAL A 32 -11.04 3.98 3.72
N LEU A 33 -10.52 2.89 4.25
CA LEU A 33 -10.19 2.70 5.67
C LEU A 33 -8.67 2.66 5.81
N THR A 34 -8.06 3.73 6.35
CA THR A 34 -6.61 3.91 6.33
C THR A 34 -6.15 4.82 7.46
N PRO A 35 -4.88 4.75 7.92
CA PRO A 35 -4.43 5.58 9.04
C PRO A 35 -4.28 7.05 8.62
N LEU A 36 -5.13 7.92 9.17
CA LEU A 36 -5.08 9.37 8.94
C LEU A 36 -4.62 10.14 10.18
N SER A 37 -4.48 9.43 11.31
CA SER A 37 -4.00 9.98 12.58
C SER A 37 -3.03 9.03 13.30
N PRO A 38 -2.21 9.53 14.24
CA PRO A 38 -1.41 8.70 15.14
C PRO A 38 -2.28 7.76 16.00
N PRO A 39 -1.73 6.62 16.45
CA PRO A 39 -0.36 6.11 16.28
C PRO A 39 -0.09 5.44 14.92
N GLY A 40 -0.98 5.54 13.94
CA GLY A 40 -0.78 5.04 12.59
C GLY A 40 0.34 5.74 11.83
N ASP A 41 0.36 5.56 10.51
CA ASP A 41 1.22 6.31 9.58
C ASP A 41 0.34 7.27 8.73
N PRO A 42 0.05 8.50 9.23
CA PRO A 42 -0.86 9.42 8.54
C PRO A 42 -0.35 9.83 7.16
N ALA A 43 0.97 9.91 6.97
CA ALA A 43 1.55 10.26 5.68
C ALA A 43 1.22 9.21 4.61
N ALA A 44 1.32 7.92 4.95
CA ALA A 44 0.90 6.84 4.07
C ALA A 44 -0.60 6.89 3.78
N GLY A 45 -1.42 7.07 4.81
CA GLY A 45 -2.87 7.15 4.67
C GLY A 45 -3.31 8.31 3.76
N GLN A 46 -2.72 9.49 3.91
CA GLN A 46 -3.00 10.63 3.06
C GLN A 46 -2.62 10.37 1.60
N LEU A 47 -1.50 9.70 1.34
CA LEU A 47 -1.09 9.31 0.00
C LEU A 47 -2.06 8.30 -0.64
N ILE A 48 -2.53 7.31 0.13
CA ILE A 48 -3.56 6.36 -0.32
C ILE A 48 -4.86 7.10 -0.71
N VAL A 49 -5.35 7.99 0.18
CA VAL A 49 -6.54 8.80 -0.08
C VAL A 49 -6.37 9.69 -1.32
N ARG A 50 -5.19 10.31 -1.49
CA ARG A 50 -4.86 11.12 -2.66
C ARG A 50 -5.01 10.32 -3.95
N GLY A 51 -4.40 9.15 -4.02
CA GLY A 51 -4.52 8.25 -5.17
C GLY A 51 -5.96 7.80 -5.41
N ALA A 52 -6.67 7.39 -4.36
CA ALA A 52 -8.07 6.97 -4.45
C ALA A 52 -8.98 8.07 -5.01
N LYS A 53 -8.82 9.33 -4.55
CA LYS A 53 -9.56 10.48 -5.07
C LYS A 53 -9.28 10.73 -6.55
N MET A 54 -8.03 10.66 -6.99
CA MET A 54 -7.69 10.82 -8.41
C MET A 54 -8.38 9.79 -9.30
N ALA A 55 -8.47 8.52 -8.84
CA ALA A 55 -9.20 7.48 -9.57
C ALA A 55 -10.70 7.75 -9.60
N ALA A 56 -11.29 8.14 -8.46
CA ALA A 56 -12.70 8.48 -8.40
C ALA A 56 -13.06 9.65 -9.33
N ASP A 57 -12.23 10.69 -9.37
CA ASP A 57 -12.41 11.84 -10.27
C ASP A 57 -12.36 11.43 -11.75
N GLU A 58 -11.39 10.58 -12.11
CA GLU A 58 -11.26 10.05 -13.48
C GLU A 58 -12.47 9.20 -13.88
N ILE A 59 -12.90 8.31 -13.00
CA ILE A 59 -14.08 7.47 -13.21
C ILE A 59 -15.33 8.35 -13.32
N ASN A 60 -15.46 9.34 -12.45
CA ASN A 60 -16.60 10.25 -12.41
C ASN A 60 -16.72 11.16 -13.63
N ALA A 61 -15.63 11.38 -14.37
CA ALA A 61 -15.69 12.08 -15.65
C ALA A 61 -16.52 11.31 -16.70
N LYS A 62 -16.49 9.97 -16.63
CA LYS A 62 -17.20 9.06 -17.55
C LYS A 62 -18.44 8.43 -16.93
N GLY A 63 -18.43 8.20 -15.62
CA GLY A 63 -19.41 7.40 -14.88
C GLY A 63 -19.15 5.90 -15.03
N ILE A 64 -19.80 5.09 -14.17
CA ILE A 64 -19.83 3.62 -14.22
C ILE A 64 -21.26 3.10 -14.18
N LEU A 65 -21.49 1.87 -14.59
CA LEU A 65 -22.80 1.19 -14.52
C LEU A 65 -23.95 2.07 -15.06
N GLY A 66 -23.77 2.58 -16.27
CA GLY A 66 -24.79 3.44 -16.91
C GLY A 66 -24.73 4.92 -16.52
N GLY A 67 -23.57 5.43 -16.13
CA GLY A 67 -23.35 6.86 -15.85
C GLY A 67 -23.38 7.25 -14.36
N ARG A 68 -23.47 6.27 -13.46
CA ARG A 68 -23.42 6.49 -12.00
C ARG A 68 -22.04 7.03 -11.59
N LYS A 69 -22.01 7.77 -10.48
CA LYS A 69 -20.76 8.28 -9.91
C LYS A 69 -20.24 7.33 -8.82
N VAL A 70 -18.93 7.34 -8.61
CA VAL A 70 -18.27 6.74 -7.46
C VAL A 70 -18.20 7.79 -6.35
N GLU A 71 -18.59 7.42 -5.15
CA GLU A 71 -18.44 8.18 -3.91
C GLU A 71 -17.46 7.46 -3.00
N LEU A 72 -16.40 8.15 -2.57
CA LEU A 72 -15.47 7.61 -1.57
C LEU A 72 -15.93 7.98 -0.17
N VAL A 73 -16.12 6.98 0.69
CA VAL A 73 -16.39 7.15 2.11
C VAL A 73 -15.10 6.85 2.87
N ILE A 74 -14.52 7.88 3.50
CA ILE A 74 -13.19 7.81 4.10
C ILE A 74 -13.32 7.70 5.62
N GLU A 75 -12.67 6.69 6.21
CA GLU A 75 -12.59 6.45 7.64
C GLU A 75 -11.14 6.34 8.10
N ASP A 76 -10.85 6.91 9.28
CA ASP A 76 -9.56 6.86 9.94
C ASP A 76 -9.45 5.68 10.88
N ASP A 77 -8.60 4.70 10.57
CA ASP A 77 -8.31 3.57 11.45
C ASP A 77 -7.23 3.88 12.51
N ALA A 78 -6.56 5.02 12.40
CA ALA A 78 -5.42 5.43 13.24
C ALA A 78 -4.34 4.34 13.41
N GLY A 79 -4.31 3.33 12.54
CA GLY A 79 -3.41 2.18 12.62
C GLY A 79 -3.67 1.27 13.83
N THR A 80 -4.90 1.25 14.36
CA THR A 80 -5.30 0.41 15.49
C THR A 80 -6.41 -0.56 15.12
N PRO A 81 -6.35 -1.83 15.60
CA PRO A 81 -7.36 -2.84 15.34
C PRO A 81 -8.78 -2.41 15.72
N GLU A 82 -8.92 -1.74 16.86
CA GLU A 82 -10.22 -1.32 17.41
C GLU A 82 -10.90 -0.29 16.52
N LYS A 83 -10.17 0.76 16.12
CA LYS A 83 -10.71 1.79 15.21
C LYS A 83 -10.94 1.21 13.81
N GLY A 84 -10.04 0.35 13.34
CA GLY A 84 -10.22 -0.37 12.08
C GLY A 84 -11.50 -1.18 12.06
N ALA A 85 -11.76 -1.99 13.09
CA ALA A 85 -12.98 -2.78 13.20
C ALA A 85 -14.24 -1.90 13.30
N ALA A 86 -14.20 -0.80 14.04
CA ALA A 86 -15.32 0.14 14.16
C ALA A 86 -15.62 0.84 12.84
N GLY A 87 -14.57 1.38 12.18
CA GLY A 87 -14.68 2.04 10.86
C GLY A 87 -15.19 1.09 9.79
N PHE A 88 -14.69 -0.15 9.74
CA PHE A 88 -15.20 -1.15 8.80
C PHE A 88 -16.68 -1.47 9.02
N ARG A 89 -17.12 -1.68 10.27
CA ARG A 89 -18.54 -1.91 10.55
C ARG A 89 -19.41 -0.75 10.09
N LYS A 90 -19.01 0.48 10.36
CA LYS A 90 -19.72 1.69 9.90
C LYS A 90 -19.83 1.70 8.37
N LEU A 91 -18.73 1.53 7.65
CA LEU A 91 -18.69 1.48 6.19
C LEU A 91 -19.62 0.41 5.62
N ALA A 92 -19.59 -0.81 6.20
CA ALA A 92 -20.37 -1.93 5.71
C ALA A 92 -21.88 -1.82 6.03
N THR A 93 -22.27 -1.33 7.23
CA THR A 93 -23.65 -1.42 7.70
C THR A 93 -24.42 -0.11 7.65
N GLN A 94 -23.75 1.04 7.75
CA GLN A 94 -24.39 2.36 7.76
C GLN A 94 -24.22 3.07 6.43
N ASP A 95 -22.99 3.04 5.88
CA ASP A 95 -22.70 3.73 4.63
C ASP A 95 -23.05 2.90 3.39
N GLY A 96 -23.08 1.57 3.51
CA GLY A 96 -23.47 0.63 2.45
C GLY A 96 -22.45 0.61 1.29
N VAL A 97 -21.17 0.59 1.60
CA VAL A 97 -20.09 0.51 0.60
C VAL A 97 -20.04 -0.88 -0.04
N VAL A 98 -19.68 -0.94 -1.31
CA VAL A 98 -19.55 -2.21 -2.07
C VAL A 98 -18.21 -2.89 -1.85
N ALA A 99 -17.19 -2.15 -1.42
CA ALA A 99 -15.85 -2.63 -1.12
C ALA A 99 -15.14 -1.65 -0.20
N VAL A 100 -14.10 -2.10 0.52
CA VAL A 100 -13.23 -1.26 1.33
C VAL A 100 -11.78 -1.47 0.91
N LEU A 101 -11.05 -0.39 0.68
CA LEU A 101 -9.61 -0.41 0.44
C LEU A 101 -8.86 0.39 1.50
N GLY A 102 -7.52 0.38 1.46
CA GLY A 102 -6.72 1.28 2.28
C GLY A 102 -5.99 0.59 3.44
N GLN A 103 -6.21 -0.70 3.69
CA GLN A 103 -5.57 -1.39 4.80
C GLN A 103 -4.05 -1.32 4.67
N PHE A 104 -3.47 -0.45 5.50
CA PHE A 104 -2.04 -0.19 5.54
C PHE A 104 -1.33 -1.03 6.61
N HIS A 105 -1.84 -0.99 7.85
CA HIS A 105 -1.28 -1.76 8.97
C HIS A 105 -1.80 -3.19 8.97
N SER A 106 -0.90 -4.17 9.11
CA SER A 106 -1.27 -5.59 9.15
C SER A 106 -2.21 -5.92 10.30
N SER A 107 -2.01 -5.35 11.49
CA SER A 107 -2.88 -5.56 12.65
C SER A 107 -4.32 -5.09 12.38
N VAL A 108 -4.51 -3.98 11.65
CA VAL A 108 -5.83 -3.51 11.23
C VAL A 108 -6.44 -4.47 10.21
N ALA A 109 -5.66 -4.85 9.18
CA ALA A 109 -6.14 -5.78 8.14
C ALA A 109 -6.62 -7.12 8.73
N LEU A 110 -5.87 -7.66 9.71
CA LEU A 110 -6.23 -8.88 10.42
C LEU A 110 -7.49 -8.74 11.28
N ALA A 111 -7.69 -7.57 11.90
CA ALA A 111 -8.87 -7.30 12.71
C ALA A 111 -10.16 -7.15 11.86
N VAL A 112 -10.03 -6.70 10.60
CA VAL A 112 -11.20 -6.47 9.73
C VAL A 112 -11.51 -7.62 8.77
N GLN A 113 -10.58 -8.55 8.51
CA GLN A 113 -10.79 -9.63 7.53
C GLN A 113 -11.96 -10.56 7.87
N ASP A 114 -12.15 -10.90 9.14
CA ASP A 114 -13.27 -11.75 9.59
C ASP A 114 -14.62 -11.00 9.49
N LEU A 115 -14.60 -9.67 9.71
CA LEU A 115 -15.77 -8.81 9.50
C LEU A 115 -16.11 -8.68 8.01
N ALA A 116 -15.10 -8.62 7.14
CA ALA A 116 -15.32 -8.62 5.69
C ALA A 116 -16.05 -9.88 5.22
N GLU A 117 -15.66 -11.05 5.73
CA GLU A 117 -16.34 -12.32 5.45
C GLU A 117 -17.76 -12.32 6.03
N GLN A 118 -17.95 -11.85 7.28
CA GLN A 118 -19.24 -11.78 7.95
C GLN A 118 -20.25 -10.88 7.23
N PHE A 119 -19.83 -9.68 6.83
CA PHE A 119 -20.69 -8.69 6.16
C PHE A 119 -20.71 -8.85 4.64
N LYS A 120 -19.90 -9.75 4.10
CA LYS A 120 -19.74 -10.00 2.65
C LYS A 120 -19.37 -8.73 1.88
N VAL A 121 -18.51 -7.89 2.47
CA VAL A 121 -17.95 -6.69 1.86
C VAL A 121 -16.45 -6.89 1.65
N PRO A 122 -15.96 -6.96 0.40
CA PRO A 122 -14.54 -7.25 0.15
C PRO A 122 -13.62 -6.13 0.62
N ILE A 123 -12.48 -6.54 1.19
CA ILE A 123 -11.39 -5.65 1.59
C ILE A 123 -10.15 -5.87 0.71
N PHE A 124 -9.43 -4.76 0.49
CA PHE A 124 -8.20 -4.76 -0.30
C PHE A 124 -7.03 -4.26 0.55
N ALA A 125 -6.10 -5.15 0.88
CA ALA A 125 -4.86 -4.75 1.52
C ALA A 125 -4.03 -3.92 0.54
N THR A 126 -3.77 -2.65 0.91
CA THR A 126 -3.02 -1.68 0.10
C THR A 126 -1.53 -1.79 0.38
N GLN A 127 -1.14 -1.91 1.65
CA GLN A 127 0.23 -2.15 2.08
C GLN A 127 0.36 -3.14 3.25
N ALA A 128 -0.75 -3.62 3.83
CA ALA A 128 -0.71 -4.68 4.83
C ALA A 128 -0.17 -5.98 4.22
N SER A 129 0.96 -6.45 4.73
CA SER A 129 1.76 -7.53 4.12
C SER A 129 1.79 -8.83 4.91
N ALA A 130 1.28 -8.88 6.15
CA ALA A 130 1.27 -10.10 6.95
C ALA A 130 0.66 -11.28 6.17
N GLY A 131 1.39 -12.40 6.11
CA GLY A 131 0.94 -13.61 5.42
C GLY A 131 -0.39 -14.14 5.97
N ALA A 132 -0.63 -13.97 7.27
CA ALA A 132 -1.86 -14.37 7.96
C ALA A 132 -3.14 -13.75 7.37
N PHE A 133 -3.06 -12.57 6.71
CA PHE A 133 -4.21 -11.90 6.11
C PHE A 133 -4.87 -12.75 4.99
N THR A 134 -4.09 -13.45 4.19
CA THR A 134 -4.60 -14.30 3.11
C THR A 134 -4.52 -15.79 3.41
N ALA A 135 -3.75 -16.20 4.45
CA ALA A 135 -3.60 -17.61 4.82
C ALA A 135 -4.87 -18.27 5.40
N LYS A 136 -5.87 -17.47 5.83
CA LYS A 136 -7.19 -17.99 6.26
C LYS A 136 -8.09 -18.39 5.08
N HIS A 137 -7.70 -18.08 3.84
CA HIS A 137 -8.45 -18.37 2.63
C HIS A 137 -9.89 -17.80 2.63
N LEU A 138 -10.08 -16.60 3.22
CA LEU A 138 -11.36 -15.91 3.23
C LEU A 138 -11.75 -15.40 1.85
N ASN A 139 -13.04 -15.42 1.52
CA ASN A 139 -13.52 -15.09 0.17
C ASN A 139 -13.52 -13.58 -0.12
N TYR A 140 -13.59 -12.76 0.93
CA TYR A 140 -13.71 -11.31 0.82
C TYR A 140 -12.40 -10.56 1.15
N SER A 141 -11.25 -11.26 1.19
CA SER A 141 -9.93 -10.67 1.43
C SER A 141 -9.07 -10.72 0.17
N PHE A 142 -8.68 -9.55 -0.34
CA PHE A 142 -7.83 -9.38 -1.52
C PHE A 142 -6.59 -8.57 -1.17
N ARG A 143 -5.46 -8.85 -1.84
CA ARG A 143 -4.25 -8.07 -1.68
C ARG A 143 -3.63 -7.72 -3.03
N THR A 144 -3.29 -6.44 -3.22
CA THR A 144 -2.51 -5.94 -4.35
C THR A 144 -1.14 -5.41 -3.86
N HIS A 145 -0.53 -6.13 -2.95
CA HIS A 145 0.74 -5.82 -2.33
C HIS A 145 1.57 -7.08 -2.13
N VAL A 146 2.84 -6.93 -1.79
CA VAL A 146 3.71 -8.07 -1.44
C VAL A 146 3.27 -8.72 -0.13
N ILE A 147 3.63 -9.99 0.04
CA ILE A 147 3.57 -10.66 1.34
C ILE A 147 4.92 -10.61 2.04
N ASP A 148 4.91 -10.74 3.35
CA ASP A 148 6.14 -10.70 4.17
C ASP A 148 7.12 -11.81 3.80
N THR A 149 6.63 -12.99 3.48
CA THR A 149 7.44 -14.13 3.01
C THR A 149 8.28 -13.78 1.77
N ASP A 150 7.69 -13.11 0.74
CA ASP A 150 8.43 -12.71 -0.47
C ASP A 150 9.49 -11.65 -0.15
N ARG A 151 9.18 -10.75 0.77
CA ARG A 151 10.10 -9.71 1.26
C ARG A 151 11.29 -10.34 1.97
N VAL A 152 11.04 -11.32 2.86
CA VAL A 152 12.06 -12.07 3.58
C VAL A 152 12.95 -12.85 2.62
N LEU A 153 12.37 -13.55 1.65
CA LEU A 153 13.15 -14.28 0.64
C LEU A 153 14.06 -13.35 -0.18
N LEU A 154 13.58 -12.14 -0.50
CA LEU A 154 14.37 -11.17 -1.24
C LEU A 154 15.56 -10.67 -0.43
N TRP A 155 15.37 -10.24 0.82
CA TRP A 155 16.51 -9.77 1.62
C TRP A 155 17.47 -10.90 2.03
N ASN A 156 16.98 -12.14 2.25
CA ASN A 156 17.86 -13.28 2.51
C ASN A 156 18.76 -13.59 1.30
N ARG A 157 18.20 -13.50 0.05
CA ARG A 157 19.00 -13.60 -1.18
C ARG A 157 20.06 -12.49 -1.23
N TRP A 158 19.71 -11.25 -0.91
CA TRP A 158 20.66 -10.14 -0.87
C TRP A 158 21.74 -10.31 0.19
N ILE A 159 21.39 -10.77 1.41
CA ILE A 159 22.30 -11.09 2.50
C ILE A 159 23.33 -12.12 2.03
N LYS A 160 22.87 -13.20 1.41
CA LYS A 160 23.72 -14.26 0.86
C LYS A 160 24.66 -13.73 -0.23
N GLU A 161 24.15 -12.98 -1.20
CA GLU A 161 24.93 -12.42 -2.32
C GLU A 161 25.99 -11.40 -1.85
N LYS A 162 25.67 -10.60 -0.84
CA LYS A 162 26.61 -9.62 -0.26
C LYS A 162 27.59 -10.25 0.73
N GLY A 163 27.33 -11.48 1.19
CA GLY A 163 28.20 -12.18 2.12
C GLY A 163 28.13 -11.65 3.55
N PHE A 164 27.03 -10.96 3.94
CA PHE A 164 26.82 -10.53 5.31
C PHE A 164 26.79 -11.74 6.24
N LYS A 165 27.45 -11.66 7.40
CA LYS A 165 27.59 -12.76 8.36
C LYS A 165 26.75 -12.58 9.61
N LYS A 166 26.45 -11.32 9.99
CA LYS A 166 25.66 -10.98 11.16
C LYS A 166 24.56 -10.00 10.80
N VAL A 167 23.33 -10.42 10.90
CA VAL A 167 22.16 -9.60 10.55
C VAL A 167 21.29 -9.37 11.78
N ALA A 168 21.04 -8.10 12.12
CA ALA A 168 20.16 -7.73 13.21
C ALA A 168 18.82 -7.25 12.67
N LEU A 169 17.71 -7.72 13.24
CA LEU A 169 16.37 -7.16 13.04
C LEU A 169 16.01 -6.30 14.24
N LEU A 170 15.51 -5.10 13.99
CA LEU A 170 14.88 -4.24 15.01
C LEU A 170 13.43 -4.01 14.59
N ALA A 171 12.49 -4.69 15.25
CA ALA A 171 11.10 -4.80 14.83
C ALA A 171 10.12 -4.29 15.89
N GLU A 172 9.08 -3.59 15.45
CA GLU A 172 7.97 -3.22 16.35
C GLU A 172 7.13 -4.44 16.75
N ASN A 173 6.49 -4.38 17.93
CA ASN A 173 5.66 -5.45 18.50
C ASN A 173 4.24 -5.53 17.91
N THR A 174 4.12 -5.35 16.60
CA THR A 174 2.84 -5.46 15.86
C THR A 174 2.81 -6.73 15.03
N ASP A 175 1.63 -7.10 14.50
CA ASP A 175 1.51 -8.27 13.60
C ASP A 175 2.44 -8.17 12.37
N TYR A 176 2.74 -6.94 11.91
CA TYR A 176 3.74 -6.72 10.88
C TYR A 176 5.16 -7.04 11.37
N GLY A 177 5.58 -6.42 12.47
CA GLY A 177 6.96 -6.57 12.95
C GLY A 177 7.25 -7.98 13.47
N VAL A 178 6.36 -8.55 14.27
CA VAL A 178 6.49 -9.90 14.81
C VAL A 178 6.39 -10.94 13.69
N GLY A 179 5.44 -10.78 12.76
CA GLY A 179 5.30 -11.69 11.62
C GLY A 179 6.56 -11.75 10.75
N LEU A 180 7.17 -10.59 10.45
CA LEU A 180 8.44 -10.54 9.71
C LEU A 180 9.60 -11.20 10.46
N VAL A 181 9.66 -11.05 11.79
CA VAL A 181 10.68 -11.73 12.61
C VAL A 181 10.48 -13.24 12.56
N GLU A 182 9.26 -13.73 12.66
CA GLU A 182 8.93 -15.16 12.60
C GLU A 182 9.23 -15.76 11.23
N ASP A 183 8.77 -15.12 10.15
CA ASP A 183 9.08 -15.54 8.78
C ASP A 183 10.60 -15.55 8.54
N THR A 184 11.30 -14.52 9.03
CA THR A 184 12.77 -14.49 8.90
C THR A 184 13.41 -15.64 9.66
N LYS A 185 13.08 -15.86 10.93
CA LYS A 185 13.64 -16.98 11.73
C LYS A 185 13.40 -18.32 11.05
N LYS A 186 12.25 -18.51 10.43
CA LYS A 186 11.88 -19.74 9.72
C LYS A 186 12.71 -19.96 8.45
N LEU A 187 12.89 -18.91 7.64
CA LEU A 187 13.49 -19.01 6.30
C LEU A 187 15.00 -18.79 6.30
N PHE A 188 15.53 -18.04 7.26
CA PHE A 188 16.91 -17.58 7.32
C PHE A 188 17.95 -18.73 7.27
N PRO A 189 17.78 -19.82 8.04
CA PRO A 189 18.77 -20.91 8.06
C PRO A 189 19.02 -21.52 6.68
N SER A 190 17.99 -21.62 5.84
CA SER A 190 18.07 -22.25 4.52
C SER A 190 18.39 -21.29 3.39
N THR A 191 18.16 -19.97 3.56
CA THR A 191 18.19 -19.03 2.44
C THR A 191 19.23 -17.92 2.58
N ALA A 192 19.72 -17.61 3.80
CA ALA A 192 20.63 -16.49 4.06
C ALA A 192 22.12 -16.85 4.01
N GLY A 193 22.48 -18.06 3.53
CA GLY A 193 23.88 -18.43 3.30
C GLY A 193 24.72 -18.65 4.56
N GLY A 194 24.11 -19.04 5.68
CA GLY A 194 24.81 -19.34 6.94
C GLY A 194 25.12 -18.09 7.79
N ALA A 195 24.48 -16.95 7.53
CA ALA A 195 24.59 -15.78 8.39
C ALA A 195 23.94 -16.04 9.77
N GLU A 196 24.42 -15.33 10.80
CA GLU A 196 23.81 -15.30 12.13
C GLU A 196 22.70 -14.25 12.18
N LEU A 197 21.61 -14.57 12.88
CA LEU A 197 20.45 -13.70 13.04
C LEU A 197 20.27 -13.29 14.49
N LYS A 198 20.15 -11.98 14.74
CA LYS A 198 19.71 -11.41 16.03
C LYS A 198 18.42 -10.62 15.79
N ALA A 199 17.37 -10.93 16.54
CA ALA A 199 16.11 -10.18 16.48
C ALA A 199 15.83 -9.49 17.82
N VAL A 200 15.58 -8.18 17.77
CA VAL A 200 15.17 -7.36 18.90
C VAL A 200 13.80 -6.80 18.58
N VAL A 201 12.82 -7.06 19.45
CA VAL A 201 11.45 -6.55 19.33
C VAL A 201 11.26 -5.44 20.34
N PHE A 202 10.70 -4.32 19.92
CA PHE A 202 10.44 -3.16 20.77
C PHE A 202 8.96 -2.81 20.78
N ASP A 203 8.50 -2.15 21.84
CA ASP A 203 7.15 -1.60 21.90
C ASP A 203 7.00 -0.43 20.94
N ARG A 204 6.00 -0.49 20.05
CA ARG A 204 5.74 0.55 19.04
C ARG A 204 5.55 1.94 19.65
N ALA A 205 5.08 2.04 20.89
CA ALA A 205 4.89 3.31 21.57
C ALA A 205 6.18 3.90 22.17
N VAL A 206 7.30 3.14 22.18
CA VAL A 206 8.56 3.62 22.73
C VAL A 206 9.14 4.77 21.89
N VAL A 207 9.71 5.77 22.55
CA VAL A 207 10.34 6.92 21.90
C VAL A 207 11.85 6.93 22.03
N ASP A 208 12.41 6.13 22.95
CA ASP A 208 13.85 5.96 23.15
C ASP A 208 14.23 4.50 22.87
N LEU A 209 14.91 4.28 21.75
CA LEU A 209 15.42 3.00 21.28
C LEU A 209 16.93 2.84 21.51
N THR A 210 17.54 3.80 22.23
CA THR A 210 18.98 3.79 22.53
C THR A 210 19.45 2.46 23.16
N PRO A 211 18.75 1.87 24.16
CA PRO A 211 19.18 0.60 24.74
C PRO A 211 19.24 -0.53 23.71
N GLN A 212 18.19 -0.68 22.86
CA GLN A 212 18.13 -1.72 21.83
C GLN A 212 19.19 -1.51 20.75
N LEU A 213 19.43 -0.26 20.36
CA LEU A 213 20.45 0.08 19.37
C LEU A 213 21.86 -0.13 19.88
N LEU A 214 22.15 0.14 21.17
CA LEU A 214 23.43 -0.18 21.80
C LEU A 214 23.63 -1.68 21.93
N GLU A 215 22.58 -2.44 22.26
CA GLU A 215 22.63 -3.92 22.25
C GLU A 215 22.97 -4.45 20.87
N ILE A 216 22.33 -3.95 19.82
CA ILE A 216 22.62 -4.32 18.43
C ILE A 216 24.06 -3.93 18.06
N LYS A 217 24.49 -2.70 18.37
CA LYS A 217 25.84 -2.21 18.09
C LYS A 217 26.92 -3.07 18.77
N SER A 218 26.72 -3.47 20.03
CA SER A 218 27.66 -4.34 20.76
C SER A 218 27.86 -5.70 20.13
N TRP A 219 26.84 -6.22 19.42
CA TRP A 219 26.88 -7.47 18.68
C TRP A 219 27.63 -7.38 17.37
N LYS A 220 27.95 -6.15 16.90
CA LYS A 220 28.71 -5.84 15.68
C LYS A 220 28.06 -6.47 14.43
N PRO A 221 26.83 -6.09 14.05
CA PRO A 221 26.17 -6.59 12.84
C PRO A 221 26.83 -6.05 11.58
N ASP A 222 26.76 -6.82 10.50
CA ASP A 222 27.09 -6.39 9.13
C ASP A 222 25.92 -5.68 8.45
N LEU A 223 24.70 -5.93 8.94
CA LEU A 223 23.46 -5.34 8.43
C LEU A 223 22.44 -5.20 9.56
N VAL A 224 21.74 -4.09 9.59
CA VAL A 224 20.54 -3.90 10.43
C VAL A 224 19.32 -3.77 9.53
N ILE A 225 18.25 -4.52 9.81
CA ILE A 225 16.96 -4.38 9.14
C ILE A 225 16.01 -3.66 10.09
N ASN A 226 15.59 -2.46 9.69
CA ASN A 226 14.63 -1.62 10.40
C ASN A 226 13.20 -2.03 10.00
N ILE A 227 12.47 -2.59 10.97
CA ILE A 227 11.08 -3.07 10.82
C ILE A 227 10.15 -2.23 11.72
N GLY A 228 10.39 -0.94 11.80
CA GLY A 228 9.46 0.04 12.36
C GLY A 228 8.59 0.64 11.27
N VAL A 229 7.39 1.14 11.62
CA VAL A 229 6.46 1.79 10.70
C VAL A 229 6.11 3.21 11.17
N GLY A 230 6.12 4.17 10.25
CA GLY A 230 5.85 5.56 10.55
C GLY A 230 6.91 6.19 11.47
N THR A 231 6.50 6.82 12.57
CA THR A 231 7.41 7.47 13.52
C THR A 231 8.52 6.54 14.04
N PRO A 232 8.25 5.28 14.46
CA PRO A 232 9.31 4.35 14.87
C PRO A 232 10.40 4.14 13.83
N ALA A 233 10.06 4.06 12.55
CA ALA A 233 11.06 3.88 11.49
C ALA A 233 12.05 5.05 11.43
N TYR A 234 11.56 6.29 11.57
CA TYR A 234 12.40 7.49 11.64
C TYR A 234 13.24 7.54 12.92
N LEU A 235 12.66 7.16 14.07
CA LEU A 235 13.38 7.13 15.34
C LEU A 235 14.55 6.16 15.31
N ILE A 236 14.36 4.97 14.74
CA ILE A 236 15.43 3.98 14.58
C ILE A 236 16.60 4.57 13.80
N ILE A 237 16.35 5.23 12.66
CA ILE A 237 17.42 5.82 11.85
C ILE A 237 18.14 6.94 12.62
N LYS A 238 17.38 7.88 13.23
CA LYS A 238 17.94 9.01 13.99
C LYS A 238 18.84 8.51 15.12
N GLN A 239 18.31 7.65 15.97
CA GLN A 239 19.01 7.18 17.16
C GLN A 239 20.15 6.21 16.83
N ALA A 240 20.04 5.44 15.73
CA ALA A 240 21.15 4.62 15.22
C ALA A 240 22.34 5.49 14.78
N ALA A 241 22.08 6.64 14.17
CA ALA A 241 23.12 7.61 13.85
C ALA A 241 23.69 8.25 15.13
N ASP A 242 22.85 8.61 16.11
CA ASP A 242 23.29 9.24 17.36
C ASP A 242 24.18 8.33 18.22
N VAL A 243 23.91 7.01 18.23
CA VAL A 243 24.77 6.04 18.90
C VAL A 243 25.99 5.61 18.05
N GLY A 244 26.16 6.17 16.83
CA GLY A 244 27.26 5.85 15.94
C GLY A 244 27.20 4.40 15.38
N LEU A 245 26.01 3.87 15.17
CA LEU A 245 25.79 2.61 14.43
C LEU A 245 25.76 2.92 12.92
N LEU A 246 25.03 3.98 12.52
CA LEU A 246 25.05 4.54 11.17
C LEU A 246 26.12 5.64 11.05
N PRO A 247 26.67 5.88 9.84
CA PRO A 247 26.44 5.15 8.60
C PRO A 247 27.38 3.96 8.39
N GLY A 248 28.27 3.65 9.35
CA GLY A 248 29.28 2.59 9.22
C GLY A 248 28.71 1.17 9.10
N THR A 249 27.52 0.90 9.69
CA THR A 249 26.79 -0.34 9.50
C THR A 249 25.63 -0.10 8.54
N PRO A 250 25.52 -0.84 7.43
CA PRO A 250 24.37 -0.74 6.52
C PRO A 250 23.04 -0.95 7.24
N MET A 251 22.03 -0.15 6.86
CA MET A 251 20.66 -0.33 7.32
C MET A 251 19.72 -0.50 6.13
N LEU A 252 18.79 -1.48 6.22
CA LEU A 252 17.70 -1.66 5.28
C LEU A 252 16.38 -1.35 5.98
N VAL A 253 15.65 -0.35 5.50
CA VAL A 253 14.25 -0.12 5.89
C VAL A 253 13.36 -1.08 5.12
N SER A 254 12.53 -1.83 5.83
CA SER A 254 11.76 -2.95 5.28
C SER A 254 10.59 -2.55 4.38
N TYR A 255 10.35 -1.24 4.16
CA TYR A 255 9.27 -0.73 3.31
C TYR A 255 9.63 0.63 2.69
N ASP A 256 8.69 1.25 1.97
CA ASP A 256 8.88 2.38 1.07
C ASP A 256 8.83 3.77 1.73
N MET A 257 8.89 3.88 3.07
CA MET A 257 8.87 5.17 3.76
C MET A 257 9.94 6.14 3.22
N PRO A 258 11.20 5.72 2.97
CA PRO A 258 12.21 6.64 2.47
C PRO A 258 11.94 7.24 1.08
N ALA A 259 11.07 6.64 0.28
CA ALA A 259 10.67 7.20 -1.02
C ALA A 259 9.76 8.44 -0.91
N ARG A 260 9.25 8.76 0.28
CA ARG A 260 8.29 9.84 0.51
C ARG A 260 8.98 11.18 0.67
N ALA A 261 8.30 12.26 0.29
CA ALA A 261 8.85 13.62 0.30
C ALA A 261 9.32 14.11 1.68
N GLU A 262 8.67 13.62 2.77
CA GLU A 262 9.03 14.00 4.13
C GLU A 262 10.32 13.33 4.67
N TYR A 263 10.89 12.35 3.96
CA TYR A 263 12.07 11.61 4.42
C TYR A 263 13.23 12.53 4.80
N TRP A 264 13.64 13.37 3.89
CA TRP A 264 14.76 14.29 4.09
C TRP A 264 14.45 15.36 5.14
N LYS A 265 13.21 15.86 5.16
CA LYS A 265 12.76 16.82 6.18
C LYS A 265 12.89 16.26 7.59
N ASN A 266 12.64 14.95 7.76
CA ASN A 266 12.71 14.30 9.06
C ASN A 266 14.12 13.92 9.48
N LEU A 267 15.00 13.57 8.53
CA LEU A 267 16.28 12.91 8.83
C LEU A 267 17.51 13.77 8.48
N GLY A 268 17.42 14.66 7.47
CA GLY A 268 18.60 15.36 6.96
C GLY A 268 19.73 14.38 6.65
N GLU A 269 20.96 14.71 7.03
CA GLU A 269 22.15 13.89 6.78
C GLU A 269 22.10 12.50 7.42
N LYS A 270 21.33 12.30 8.49
CA LYS A 270 21.16 10.97 9.13
C LYS A 270 20.47 9.95 8.22
N GLY A 271 19.75 10.43 7.18
CA GLY A 271 19.15 9.58 6.15
C GLY A 271 20.11 9.10 5.06
N ASN A 272 21.36 9.60 5.03
CA ASN A 272 22.34 9.17 4.04
C ASN A 272 22.72 7.70 4.22
N TYR A 273 22.95 7.03 3.10
CA TYR A 273 23.38 5.63 3.02
C TYR A 273 22.39 4.60 3.58
N VAL A 274 21.16 5.04 3.93
CA VAL A 274 20.09 4.12 4.30
C VAL A 274 19.56 3.46 3.04
N SER A 275 19.49 2.12 3.06
CA SER A 275 18.82 1.33 2.02
C SER A 275 17.36 1.09 2.39
N PHE A 276 16.50 0.88 1.40
CA PHE A 276 15.07 0.69 1.63
C PHE A 276 14.41 -0.13 0.54
N MET A 277 13.31 -0.78 0.87
CA MET A 277 12.52 -1.54 -0.08
C MET A 277 11.44 -0.66 -0.71
N VAL A 278 11.19 -0.84 -2.01
CA VAL A 278 10.12 -0.17 -2.74
C VAL A 278 9.42 -1.14 -3.69
N TYR A 279 8.21 -0.79 -4.09
CA TYR A 279 7.37 -1.59 -4.98
C TYR A 279 7.07 -0.86 -6.29
N TYR A 280 7.57 0.33 -6.42
CA TYR A 280 7.49 1.21 -7.57
C TYR A 280 8.73 2.10 -7.63
N HIS A 281 9.22 2.35 -8.84
CA HIS A 281 10.23 3.37 -9.11
C HIS A 281 9.82 4.17 -10.34
N PRO A 282 10.04 5.50 -10.38
CA PRO A 282 9.61 6.35 -11.49
C PRO A 282 10.17 5.99 -12.87
N THR A 283 11.27 5.23 -12.94
CA THR A 283 11.85 4.74 -14.20
C THR A 283 11.26 3.42 -14.69
N MET A 284 10.38 2.79 -13.91
CA MET A 284 9.74 1.54 -14.34
C MET A 284 8.81 1.79 -15.53
N LYS A 285 8.77 0.81 -16.43
CA LYS A 285 7.75 0.78 -17.49
C LYS A 285 6.39 0.52 -16.86
N LEU A 286 5.45 1.39 -17.14
CA LEU A 286 4.07 1.29 -16.67
C LEU A 286 3.14 0.87 -17.80
N THR A 287 1.92 0.47 -17.45
CA THR A 287 0.83 0.34 -18.42
C THR A 287 0.36 1.74 -18.86
N PRO A 288 -0.41 1.87 -19.95
CA PRO A 288 -0.99 3.17 -20.34
C PRO A 288 -1.75 3.86 -19.19
N ARG A 289 -2.45 3.09 -18.33
CA ARG A 289 -3.14 3.61 -17.14
C ARG A 289 -2.13 4.15 -16.11
N GLY A 290 -1.08 3.42 -15.84
CA GLY A 290 -0.03 3.86 -14.89
C GLY A 290 0.71 5.10 -15.38
N GLU A 291 1.01 5.20 -16.69
CA GLU A 291 1.63 6.39 -17.28
C GLU A 291 0.72 7.62 -17.20
N ALA A 292 -0.57 7.46 -17.50
CA ALA A 292 -1.55 8.53 -17.39
C ALA A 292 -1.70 9.03 -15.95
N PHE A 293 -1.77 8.10 -14.97
CA PHE A 293 -1.78 8.45 -13.56
C PHE A 293 -0.52 9.23 -13.16
N ARG A 294 0.67 8.74 -13.51
CA ARG A 294 1.94 9.39 -13.18
C ARG A 294 2.03 10.80 -13.74
N ALA A 295 1.64 10.99 -15.00
CA ALA A 295 1.64 12.30 -15.64
C ALA A 295 0.70 13.29 -14.91
N LYS A 296 -0.55 12.87 -14.65
CA LYS A 296 -1.55 13.68 -13.96
C LYS A 296 -1.16 13.97 -12.50
N TYR A 297 -0.58 13.00 -11.81
CA TYR A 297 -0.08 13.17 -10.44
C TYR A 297 1.01 14.26 -10.38
N ARG A 298 2.00 14.18 -11.27
CA ARG A 298 3.07 15.20 -11.39
C ARG A 298 2.52 16.58 -11.72
N GLU A 299 1.55 16.66 -12.64
CA GLU A 299 0.89 17.91 -12.99
C GLU A 299 0.19 18.54 -11.78
N GLN A 300 -0.55 17.75 -11.02
CA GLN A 300 -1.38 18.20 -9.91
C GLN A 300 -0.59 18.51 -8.64
N PHE A 301 0.38 17.68 -8.29
CA PHE A 301 1.09 17.75 -7.00
C PHE A 301 2.54 18.24 -7.11
N LYS A 302 3.10 18.39 -8.32
CA LYS A 302 4.48 18.81 -8.58
C LYS A 302 5.54 17.90 -7.95
N GLU A 303 5.19 16.64 -7.71
CA GLU A 303 6.06 15.59 -7.18
C GLU A 303 5.80 14.26 -7.89
N ASP A 304 6.72 13.32 -7.76
CA ASP A 304 6.50 11.95 -8.25
C ASP A 304 5.56 11.19 -7.32
N PRO A 305 4.66 10.34 -7.89
CA PRO A 305 3.89 9.44 -7.06
C PRO A 305 4.81 8.43 -6.38
N VAL A 306 4.41 7.99 -5.19
CA VAL A 306 4.99 6.84 -4.51
C VAL A 306 4.00 5.70 -4.50
N TYR A 307 4.45 4.50 -4.11
CA TYR A 307 3.63 3.30 -4.20
C TYR A 307 2.29 3.40 -3.46
N ALA A 308 2.26 4.05 -2.29
CA ALA A 308 1.02 4.24 -1.54
C ALA A 308 -0.07 4.96 -2.35
N SER A 309 0.27 6.07 -3.02
CA SER A 309 -0.68 6.80 -3.86
C SER A 309 -1.06 6.01 -5.12
N LEU A 310 -0.09 5.35 -5.73
CA LEU A 310 -0.29 4.54 -6.92
C LEU A 310 -1.23 3.35 -6.66
N ASN A 311 -1.04 2.64 -5.52
CA ASN A 311 -1.88 1.50 -5.18
C ASN A 311 -3.28 1.93 -4.73
N GLY A 312 -3.42 3.05 -4.02
CA GLY A 312 -4.73 3.64 -3.71
C GLY A 312 -5.54 3.97 -4.97
N TYR A 313 -4.90 4.58 -5.98
CA TYR A 313 -5.50 4.79 -7.30
C TYR A 313 -5.88 3.48 -7.98
N ALA A 314 -4.93 2.52 -8.02
CA ALA A 314 -5.12 1.26 -8.71
C ALA A 314 -6.26 0.41 -8.14
N GLN A 315 -6.44 0.42 -6.83
CA GLN A 315 -7.51 -0.34 -6.18
C GLN A 315 -8.90 0.22 -6.48
N VAL A 316 -9.08 1.55 -6.47
CA VAL A 316 -10.37 2.16 -6.87
C VAL A 316 -10.66 1.87 -8.34
N ALA A 317 -9.67 2.01 -9.23
CA ALA A 317 -9.82 1.69 -10.64
C ALA A 317 -10.15 0.21 -10.88
N LEU A 318 -9.48 -0.70 -10.15
CA LEU A 318 -9.74 -2.15 -10.19
C LEU A 318 -11.18 -2.48 -9.77
N ILE A 319 -11.64 -1.89 -8.66
CA ILE A 319 -13.01 -2.09 -8.16
C ILE A 319 -14.02 -1.61 -9.21
N ALA A 320 -13.82 -0.43 -9.78
CA ALA A 320 -14.71 0.12 -10.80
C ALA A 320 -14.76 -0.75 -12.07
N ASP A 321 -13.58 -1.15 -12.59
CA ASP A 321 -13.49 -2.04 -13.76
C ASP A 321 -14.17 -3.39 -13.50
N ALA A 322 -14.04 -3.93 -12.28
CA ALA A 322 -14.63 -5.22 -11.93
C ALA A 322 -16.16 -5.14 -11.77
N LEU A 323 -16.69 -4.01 -11.26
CA LEU A 323 -18.13 -3.74 -11.20
C LEU A 323 -18.72 -3.56 -12.60
N GLU A 324 -18.04 -2.84 -13.50
CA GLU A 324 -18.43 -2.70 -14.90
C GLU A 324 -18.48 -4.04 -15.61
N ALA A 325 -17.45 -4.89 -15.43
CA ALA A 325 -17.42 -6.23 -15.99
C ALA A 325 -18.54 -7.12 -15.44
N ALA A 326 -18.89 -6.96 -14.15
CA ALA A 326 -19.99 -7.66 -13.51
C ALA A 326 -21.37 -7.13 -13.91
N LYS A 327 -21.46 -5.92 -14.45
CA LYS A 327 -22.71 -5.18 -14.70
C LYS A 327 -23.60 -5.10 -13.46
N SER A 328 -22.98 -4.95 -12.29
CA SER A 328 -23.65 -5.00 -10.97
C SER A 328 -22.84 -4.21 -9.95
N ASP A 329 -23.53 -3.58 -8.99
CA ASP A 329 -22.94 -2.85 -7.86
C ASP A 329 -22.98 -3.63 -6.53
N THR A 330 -23.11 -4.95 -6.58
CA THR A 330 -23.09 -5.78 -5.38
C THR A 330 -21.70 -6.32 -5.08
N SER A 331 -21.35 -6.42 -3.80
CA SER A 331 -20.08 -6.99 -3.34
C SER A 331 -19.86 -8.43 -3.82
N GLU A 332 -20.90 -9.24 -3.88
CA GLU A 332 -20.82 -10.63 -4.36
C GLU A 332 -20.47 -10.69 -5.86
N ALA A 333 -21.10 -9.84 -6.68
CA ALA A 333 -20.80 -9.74 -8.11
C ALA A 333 -19.37 -9.22 -8.34
N LEU A 334 -18.93 -8.24 -7.53
CA LEU A 334 -17.55 -7.74 -7.53
C LEU A 334 -16.55 -8.87 -7.28
N VAL A 335 -16.72 -9.66 -6.21
CA VAL A 335 -15.84 -10.80 -5.88
C VAL A 335 -15.80 -11.82 -7.02
N LYS A 336 -16.96 -12.19 -7.58
CA LYS A 336 -17.03 -13.11 -8.73
C LYS A 336 -16.27 -12.55 -9.95
N SER A 337 -16.44 -11.26 -10.24
CA SER A 337 -15.77 -10.59 -11.36
C SER A 337 -14.26 -10.54 -11.18
N LEU A 338 -13.77 -10.22 -9.98
CA LEU A 338 -12.34 -10.19 -9.64
C LEU A 338 -11.65 -11.55 -9.84
N LEU A 339 -12.34 -12.64 -9.55
CA LEU A 339 -11.82 -14.00 -9.70
C LEU A 339 -11.91 -14.53 -11.14
N ALA A 340 -12.90 -14.05 -11.92
CA ALA A 340 -13.16 -14.53 -13.27
C ALA A 340 -12.37 -13.77 -14.35
N ASN A 341 -11.96 -12.54 -14.09
CA ASN A 341 -11.40 -11.64 -15.11
C ASN A 341 -9.96 -11.22 -14.79
N LYS A 342 -9.34 -10.62 -15.81
CA LYS A 342 -8.03 -9.97 -15.70
C LYS A 342 -8.23 -8.48 -15.95
N PHE A 343 -7.55 -7.65 -15.16
CA PHE A 343 -7.70 -6.20 -15.21
C PHE A 343 -6.37 -5.50 -15.50
N GLN A 344 -6.42 -4.34 -16.11
CA GLN A 344 -5.22 -3.54 -16.33
C GLN A 344 -4.82 -2.84 -15.00
N GLY A 345 -3.72 -3.28 -14.42
CA GLY A 345 -3.09 -2.58 -13.30
C GLY A 345 -2.23 -1.40 -13.77
N TRP A 346 -1.43 -0.87 -12.85
CA TRP A 346 -0.54 0.26 -13.14
C TRP A 346 0.76 -0.14 -13.86
N ASN A 347 1.29 -1.34 -13.61
CA ASN A 347 2.52 -1.85 -14.25
C ASN A 347 2.34 -3.19 -14.97
N ALA A 348 1.28 -3.90 -14.68
CA ALA A 348 1.00 -5.21 -15.24
C ALA A 348 -0.50 -5.52 -15.19
N THR A 349 -0.88 -6.67 -15.70
CA THR A 349 -2.22 -7.22 -15.54
C THR A 349 -2.42 -7.73 -14.12
N ILE A 350 -3.53 -7.36 -13.51
CA ILE A 350 -3.98 -7.87 -12.20
C ILE A 350 -4.94 -9.03 -12.43
N SER A 351 -4.68 -10.14 -11.77
CA SER A 351 -5.60 -11.28 -11.69
C SER A 351 -5.47 -11.94 -10.32
N PHE A 352 -6.54 -12.47 -9.81
CA PHE A 352 -6.57 -13.15 -8.53
C PHE A 352 -6.84 -14.63 -8.72
N SER A 353 -6.10 -15.45 -8.00
CA SER A 353 -6.32 -16.91 -7.94
C SER A 353 -6.42 -17.35 -6.49
N ARG A 354 -7.02 -18.50 -6.28
CA ARG A 354 -7.07 -19.15 -4.97
C ARG A 354 -5.87 -20.06 -4.82
N GLY A 355 -4.71 -19.47 -4.59
CA GLY A 355 -3.44 -20.13 -4.39
C GLY A 355 -3.34 -20.84 -3.02
N GLU A 356 -2.26 -21.55 -2.80
CA GLU A 356 -1.99 -22.22 -1.54
C GLU A 356 -1.36 -21.27 -0.52
N GLY A 357 -1.54 -21.57 0.77
CA GLY A 357 -0.96 -20.81 1.87
C GLY A 357 -1.32 -19.32 1.81
N PRO A 358 -0.35 -18.42 1.94
CA PRO A 358 -0.63 -16.98 1.94
C PRO A 358 -0.86 -16.38 0.54
N TYR A 359 -0.82 -17.18 -0.52
CA TYR A 359 -1.02 -16.72 -1.91
C TYR A 359 -2.48 -16.75 -2.37
N TRP A 360 -3.42 -16.78 -1.45
CA TRP A 360 -4.84 -16.72 -1.71
C TRP A 360 -5.28 -15.30 -2.10
N GLN A 361 -5.92 -15.16 -3.27
CA GLN A 361 -6.43 -13.86 -3.79
C GLN A 361 -5.37 -12.74 -3.72
N GLN A 362 -4.17 -13.07 -4.15
CA GLN A 362 -2.95 -12.27 -4.09
C GLN A 362 -2.50 -11.84 -5.48
N TRP A 363 -2.18 -10.56 -5.63
CA TRP A 363 -1.36 -10.04 -6.72
C TRP A 363 -0.16 -9.29 -6.12
N THR A 364 1.03 -9.56 -6.65
CA THR A 364 2.28 -9.05 -6.08
C THR A 364 2.97 -8.10 -7.07
N PRO A 365 3.26 -6.84 -6.69
CA PRO A 365 4.12 -5.94 -7.44
C PRO A 365 5.59 -6.38 -7.35
N PRO A 366 6.48 -5.86 -8.21
CA PRO A 366 7.92 -6.08 -8.05
C PRO A 366 8.44 -5.49 -6.73
N ILE A 367 9.51 -6.07 -6.20
CA ILE A 367 10.20 -5.58 -5.00
C ILE A 367 11.61 -5.17 -5.41
N LEU A 368 11.99 -3.93 -5.11
CA LEU A 368 13.32 -3.39 -5.34
C LEU A 368 13.94 -2.93 -4.01
N MET A 369 15.24 -3.01 -3.89
CA MET A 369 16.00 -2.37 -2.82
C MET A 369 16.78 -1.21 -3.41
N MET A 370 16.69 -0.08 -2.77
CA MET A 370 17.30 1.16 -3.21
C MET A 370 18.17 1.77 -2.11
N GLN A 371 19.02 2.72 -2.48
CA GLN A 371 19.85 3.45 -1.55
C GLN A 371 19.97 4.92 -1.94
N TYR A 372 19.86 5.80 -0.96
CA TYR A 372 20.31 7.18 -1.04
C TYR A 372 21.78 7.29 -0.63
N THR A 373 22.55 8.12 -1.34
CA THR A 373 23.99 8.30 -1.08
C THR A 373 24.35 9.74 -0.72
N LYS A 374 23.40 10.65 -0.74
CA LYS A 374 23.59 12.08 -0.37
C LYS A 374 22.26 12.65 0.14
N THR A 375 22.35 13.67 0.99
CA THR A 375 21.17 14.43 1.49
C THR A 375 20.41 15.06 0.34
N ASP A 376 19.08 15.15 0.49
CA ASP A 376 18.15 15.73 -0.50
C ASP A 376 18.20 15.07 -1.88
N MET A 377 18.71 13.83 -1.97
CA MET A 377 18.68 13.06 -3.22
C MET A 377 17.23 12.78 -3.61
N PRO A 378 16.81 13.18 -4.84
CA PRO A 378 15.48 12.83 -5.33
C PRO A 378 15.28 11.32 -5.41
N PHE A 379 14.07 10.84 -5.14
CA PHE A 379 13.74 9.42 -5.24
C PHE A 379 14.05 8.83 -6.62
N THR A 380 13.89 9.61 -7.70
CA THR A 380 14.23 9.23 -9.07
C THR A 380 15.72 8.96 -9.31
N GLU A 381 16.60 9.51 -8.45
CA GLU A 381 18.05 9.34 -8.55
C GLU A 381 18.59 8.24 -7.63
N ALA A 382 17.76 7.75 -6.69
CA ALA A 382 18.16 6.67 -5.78
C ALA A 382 18.60 5.43 -6.57
N LYS A 383 19.68 4.80 -6.14
CA LYS A 383 20.23 3.63 -6.86
C LYS A 383 19.45 2.38 -6.50
N ILE A 384 19.04 1.61 -7.51
CA ILE A 384 18.57 0.25 -7.30
C ILE A 384 19.81 -0.61 -7.05
N ILE A 385 19.94 -1.13 -5.83
CA ILE A 385 21.08 -1.95 -5.41
C ILE A 385 20.76 -3.45 -5.47
N PHE A 386 19.48 -3.81 -5.55
CA PHE A 386 19.00 -5.19 -5.66
C PHE A 386 17.50 -5.22 -6.09
N PRO A 387 17.01 -6.25 -6.79
CA PRO A 387 17.74 -7.42 -7.26
C PRO A 387 18.67 -7.11 -8.45
N THR A 388 19.60 -8.02 -8.72
CA THR A 388 20.70 -7.83 -9.68
C THR A 388 20.21 -7.51 -11.10
N GLU A 389 19.11 -8.08 -11.53
CA GLU A 389 18.48 -7.87 -12.84
C GLU A 389 17.98 -6.43 -13.08
N PHE A 390 17.75 -5.64 -12.03
CA PHE A 390 17.30 -4.24 -12.10
C PHE A 390 18.36 -3.24 -11.60
N LYS A 391 19.51 -3.73 -11.18
CA LYS A 391 20.55 -2.97 -10.50
C LYS A 391 21.07 -1.79 -11.33
N THR A 392 21.12 -0.59 -10.73
CA THR A 392 21.68 0.64 -11.31
C THR A 392 22.90 1.15 -10.54
N GLY A 393 23.23 0.56 -9.41
CA GLY A 393 24.41 0.90 -8.62
C GLY A 393 24.69 -0.13 -7.54
N ASP A 394 25.84 -0.01 -6.89
CA ASP A 394 26.24 -0.87 -5.77
C ASP A 394 25.84 -0.28 -4.42
N LEU A 395 25.70 -1.15 -3.42
CA LEU A 395 25.61 -0.71 -2.03
C LEU A 395 26.86 0.10 -1.67
N THR A 396 26.66 1.30 -1.21
CA THR A 396 27.71 2.19 -0.70
C THR A 396 27.69 2.20 0.82
N VAL A 397 28.81 1.88 1.43
CA VAL A 397 29.04 1.98 2.88
C VAL A 397 30.19 2.96 3.08
N PRO A 398 29.97 4.12 3.70
CA PRO A 398 31.06 5.05 3.97
C PRO A 398 32.03 4.44 4.98
N ARG A 399 33.31 4.71 4.77
CA ARG A 399 34.42 4.25 5.64
C ARG A 399 34.62 5.20 6.79
#